data_4ee703fe572c9714b15b728c3c07c282
#
_entry.id   4ee703fe572c9714b15b728c3c07c282
#
_cell.length_a   1.000
_cell.length_b   1.000
_cell.length_c   1.000
_cell.angle_alpha   90.00
_cell.angle_beta   90.00
_cell.angle_gamma   90.00
#
_symmetry.space_group_name_H-M   'P 1'
#
loop_
_entity.id
_entity.type
_entity.pdbx_description
1 polymer ?
#
loop_
_entity_poly.entity_id
_entity_poly.type
_entity_poly.pdbx_seq_one_letter_code
_entity_poly.pdbx_strand_id
1 'polypeptide(L)'
;DVLPGRYTTLWFEVKEPGTYPIWCAEYCGVSHSLMRGEVRALGADDYARWKRQGDRPPPDADCGRGPGSCGDTSLVEQGRLVAERRQCVACHTLDGQKHIGPTWARLYGSERVLADGRRVIADEGYLTRSMMEPTADVVAGYREVMPSYRGTLTAGETSALVELIRSLRDAPAPSGITLPRLEVTAASDGGTSP
;
A
#
# COMPACT_ATOMS: atom_id res chain seq x y z
N ASP A 1 19.25 12.63 8.40
CA ASP A 1 18.43 13.08 7.27
C ASP A 1 18.76 12.28 6.02
N VAL A 2 17.77 12.02 5.18
CA VAL A 2 17.94 11.38 3.88
C VAL A 2 17.93 12.47 2.82
N LEU A 3 19.07 12.67 2.16
CA LEU A 3 19.22 13.70 1.12
C LEU A 3 19.33 13.04 -0.25
N PRO A 4 18.62 13.52 -1.28
CA PRO A 4 18.68 12.95 -2.62
C PRO A 4 20.13 12.96 -3.16
N GLY A 5 20.57 11.82 -3.69
CA GLY A 5 21.91 11.66 -4.28
C GLY A 5 23.07 11.67 -3.30
N ARG A 6 22.82 11.59 -2.01
CA ARG A 6 23.87 11.54 -0.97
C ARG A 6 23.73 10.32 -0.08
N TYR A 7 24.86 9.82 0.40
CA TYR A 7 24.92 8.83 1.46
C TYR A 7 25.04 9.55 2.80
N THR A 8 24.18 9.20 3.74
CA THR A 8 24.27 9.61 5.14
C THR A 8 24.43 8.38 6.00
N THR A 9 25.18 8.48 7.08
CA THR A 9 25.47 7.36 7.97
C THR A 9 24.90 7.63 9.35
N LEU A 10 24.19 6.65 9.88
CA LEU A 10 23.72 6.60 11.24
C LEU A 10 24.25 5.30 11.86
N TRP A 11 24.67 5.36 13.11
CA TRP A 11 25.00 4.16 13.86
C TRP A 11 24.21 4.12 15.17
N PHE A 12 23.87 2.95 15.62
CA PHE A 12 23.21 2.71 16.90
C PHE A 12 23.55 1.31 17.39
N GLU A 13 23.43 1.10 18.69
CA GLU A 13 23.64 -0.19 19.34
C GLU A 13 22.28 -0.69 19.86
N VAL A 14 21.92 -1.90 19.47
CA VAL A 14 20.73 -2.58 19.99
C VAL A 14 21.17 -3.53 21.08
N LYS A 15 20.65 -3.35 22.29
CA LYS A 15 21.04 -4.14 23.46
C LYS A 15 20.35 -5.51 23.52
N GLU A 16 19.16 -5.61 22.98
CA GLU A 16 18.35 -6.83 23.03
C GLU A 16 17.86 -7.22 21.64
N PRO A 17 17.88 -8.51 21.27
CA PRO A 17 17.24 -8.98 20.05
C PRO A 17 15.76 -8.63 20.03
N GLY A 18 15.25 -8.17 18.89
CA GLY A 18 13.85 -7.79 18.76
C GLY A 18 13.58 -7.02 17.47
N THR A 19 12.33 -6.61 17.28
CA THR A 19 11.89 -5.76 16.17
C THR A 19 11.55 -4.39 16.70
N TYR A 20 12.19 -3.37 16.13
CA TYR A 20 12.07 -1.97 16.55
C TYR A 20 11.47 -1.15 15.41
N PRO A 21 10.37 -0.45 15.63
CA PRO A 21 9.76 0.37 14.58
C PRO A 21 10.61 1.60 14.27
N ILE A 22 10.67 1.95 13.00
CA ILE A 22 11.22 3.20 12.50
C ILE A 22 10.06 4.06 12.01
N TRP A 23 10.07 5.35 12.35
CA TRP A 23 9.08 6.31 11.94
C TRP A 23 9.76 7.50 11.26
N CYS A 24 9.14 8.06 10.24
CA CYS A 24 9.57 9.33 9.69
C CYS A 24 9.26 10.43 10.71
N ALA A 25 10.30 11.15 11.18
CA ALA A 25 10.19 12.12 12.25
C ALA A 25 9.76 13.51 11.75
N GLU A 26 10.17 13.89 10.52
CA GLU A 26 9.90 15.20 9.94
C GLU A 26 8.99 15.07 8.71
N TYR A 27 8.12 16.06 8.53
CA TYR A 27 7.21 16.06 7.38
C TYR A 27 7.99 16.02 6.06
N CYS A 28 7.81 14.91 5.33
CA CYS A 28 8.55 14.62 4.10
C CYS A 28 7.66 14.57 2.84
N GLY A 29 6.38 14.89 2.97
CA GLY A 29 5.44 14.93 1.85
C GLY A 29 4.24 14.01 1.99
N VAL A 30 3.67 13.60 0.85
CA VAL A 30 2.50 12.71 0.79
C VAL A 30 2.80 11.40 1.50
N SER A 31 1.85 10.96 2.32
CA SER A 31 1.95 9.72 3.12
C SER A 31 3.00 9.72 4.23
N HIS A 32 3.48 10.91 4.65
CA HIS A 32 4.43 11.03 5.76
C HIS A 32 4.06 10.18 6.99
N SER A 33 2.82 10.22 7.43
CA SER A 33 2.33 9.45 8.58
C SER A 33 2.34 7.92 8.37
N LEU A 34 2.45 7.46 7.14
CA LEU A 34 2.49 6.05 6.75
C LEU A 34 3.91 5.57 6.47
N MET A 35 4.90 6.46 6.47
CA MET A 35 6.31 6.10 6.32
C MET A 35 6.82 5.40 7.56
N ARG A 36 6.87 4.07 7.47
CA ARG A 36 7.28 3.16 8.53
C ARG A 36 8.33 2.21 8.01
N GLY A 37 9.23 1.84 8.88
CA GLY A 37 10.18 0.76 8.67
C GLY A 37 10.37 -0.02 9.96
N GLU A 38 11.22 -1.02 9.91
CA GLU A 38 11.59 -1.78 11.11
C GLU A 38 13.08 -2.12 11.09
N VAL A 39 13.69 -2.13 12.26
CA VAL A 39 15.01 -2.71 12.50
C VAL A 39 14.80 -4.05 13.20
N ARG A 40 15.27 -5.12 12.60
CA ARG A 40 15.33 -6.44 13.23
C ARG A 40 16.70 -6.68 13.82
N ALA A 41 16.79 -6.65 15.13
CA ALA A 41 17.99 -7.04 15.83
C ALA A 41 17.96 -8.56 16.07
N LEU A 42 18.88 -9.28 15.48
CA LEU A 42 18.97 -10.73 15.57
C LEU A 42 20.04 -11.13 16.58
N GLY A 43 19.82 -12.23 17.31
CA GLY A 43 20.87 -12.88 18.07
C GLY A 43 21.97 -13.40 17.15
N ALA A 44 23.15 -13.70 17.70
CA ALA A 44 24.33 -14.08 16.92
C ALA A 44 24.07 -15.27 15.97
N ASP A 45 23.35 -16.29 16.43
CA ASP A 45 23.04 -17.49 15.64
C ASP A 45 22.02 -17.20 14.53
N ASP A 46 21.00 -16.41 14.83
CA ASP A 46 19.99 -16.00 13.86
C ASP A 46 20.57 -15.07 12.80
N TYR A 47 21.45 -14.14 13.20
CA TYR A 47 22.18 -13.29 12.26
C TYR A 47 23.10 -14.12 11.36
N ALA A 48 23.83 -15.10 11.93
CA ALA A 48 24.68 -15.99 11.13
C ALA A 48 23.85 -16.82 10.15
N ARG A 49 22.67 -17.26 10.54
CA ARG A 49 21.72 -17.98 9.67
C ARG A 49 21.21 -17.07 8.55
N TRP A 50 20.73 -15.87 8.90
CA TRP A 50 20.29 -14.88 7.92
C TRP A 50 21.37 -14.52 6.91
N LYS A 51 22.59 -14.32 7.36
CA LYS A 51 23.75 -14.02 6.48
C LYS A 51 24.04 -15.12 5.47
N ARG A 52 23.79 -16.40 5.83
CA ARG A 52 23.97 -17.55 4.91
C ARG A 52 22.79 -17.71 3.94
N GLN A 53 21.59 -17.39 4.37
CA GLN A 53 20.35 -17.65 3.62
C GLN A 53 19.81 -16.43 2.87
N GLY A 54 20.42 -15.25 3.07
CA GLY A 54 19.90 -13.98 2.56
C GLY A 54 18.60 -13.59 3.25
N ASP A 55 17.85 -12.67 2.66
CA ASP A 55 16.56 -12.20 3.16
C ASP A 55 15.42 -13.25 3.09
N ARG A 56 15.76 -14.52 2.96
CA ARG A 56 14.76 -15.56 3.11
C ARG A 56 14.32 -15.57 4.58
N PRO A 57 13.09 -15.18 4.89
CA PRO A 57 12.61 -15.28 6.27
C PRO A 57 12.78 -16.73 6.73
N PRO A 58 13.20 -16.96 8.00
CA PRO A 58 13.21 -18.31 8.54
C PRO A 58 11.81 -18.90 8.36
N PRO A 59 11.70 -20.21 8.11
CA PRO A 59 10.42 -20.88 7.86
C PRO A 59 9.37 -20.64 8.96
N ASP A 60 9.79 -20.17 10.13
CA ASP A 60 8.97 -19.96 11.30
C ASP A 60 8.76 -18.47 11.66
N ALA A 61 9.34 -17.54 10.93
CA ALA A 61 9.49 -16.16 11.40
C ALA A 61 8.39 -15.20 11.00
N ASP A 62 7.36 -15.58 10.29
CA ASP A 62 6.15 -14.76 10.15
C ASP A 62 5.00 -15.40 9.36
N CYS A 63 4.79 -16.67 9.53
CA CYS A 63 3.46 -17.21 9.27
C CYS A 63 2.66 -16.94 10.55
N GLY A 64 1.89 -15.88 10.56
CA GLY A 64 1.10 -15.44 11.70
C GLY A 64 0.46 -16.62 12.43
N ARG A 65 0.53 -16.62 13.75
CA ARG A 65 0.04 -17.68 14.64
C ARG A 65 -1.42 -18.00 14.36
N GLY A 66 -1.64 -18.94 13.43
CA GLY A 66 -2.93 -19.53 13.10
C GLY A 66 -2.70 -20.94 12.55
N PRO A 67 -3.64 -21.87 12.72
CA PRO A 67 -3.54 -23.22 12.15
C PRO A 67 -3.66 -23.14 10.62
N GLY A 68 -2.52 -23.16 9.95
CA GLY A 68 -2.39 -23.11 8.50
C GLY A 68 -0.93 -22.90 8.14
N SER A 69 -0.23 -24.01 7.84
CA SER A 69 1.19 -23.98 7.52
C SER A 69 1.48 -23.07 6.31
N CYS A 70 2.67 -22.48 6.28
CA CYS A 70 3.20 -21.67 5.16
C CYS A 70 3.22 -22.35 3.78
N GLY A 71 2.62 -23.51 3.63
CA GLY A 71 2.51 -24.27 2.39
C GLY A 71 1.26 -23.97 1.56
N ASP A 72 0.21 -23.36 2.13
CA ASP A 72 -1.10 -23.23 1.50
C ASP A 72 -1.68 -21.80 1.47
N THR A 73 -0.87 -20.77 1.64
CA THR A 73 -1.37 -19.39 1.50
C THR A 73 -1.73 -19.12 0.05
N SER A 74 -3.00 -18.86 -0.24
CA SER A 74 -3.44 -18.54 -1.59
C SER A 74 -2.68 -17.34 -2.16
N LEU A 75 -2.52 -17.25 -3.49
CA LEU A 75 -1.88 -16.09 -4.13
C LEU A 75 -2.58 -14.78 -3.75
N VAL A 76 -3.87 -14.80 -3.52
CA VAL A 76 -4.64 -13.63 -3.07
C VAL A 76 -4.19 -13.17 -1.69
N GLU A 77 -4.00 -14.09 -0.76
CA GLU A 77 -3.53 -13.75 0.58
C GLU A 77 -2.07 -13.30 0.57
N GLN A 78 -1.23 -13.95 -0.23
CA GLN A 78 0.14 -13.47 -0.46
C GLN A 78 0.14 -12.05 -1.02
N GLY A 79 -0.76 -11.75 -1.98
CA GLY A 79 -0.94 -10.42 -2.54
C GLY A 79 -1.34 -9.40 -1.48
N ARG A 80 -2.20 -9.77 -0.52
CA ARG A 80 -2.59 -8.91 0.60
C ARG A 80 -1.41 -8.58 1.50
N LEU A 81 -0.63 -9.58 1.88
CA LEU A 81 0.60 -9.40 2.68
C LEU A 81 1.65 -8.54 1.96
N VAL A 82 1.80 -8.73 0.64
CA VAL A 82 2.69 -7.88 -0.18
C VAL A 82 2.17 -6.45 -0.23
N ALA A 83 0.87 -6.24 -0.44
CA ALA A 83 0.26 -4.91 -0.49
C ALA A 83 0.45 -4.12 0.81
N GLU A 84 0.35 -4.79 1.96
CA GLU A 84 0.63 -4.20 3.26
C GLU A 84 2.11 -3.90 3.45
N ARG A 85 2.98 -4.88 3.23
CA ARG A 85 4.43 -4.76 3.39
C ARG A 85 5.04 -3.70 2.48
N ARG A 86 4.61 -3.64 1.23
CA ARG A 86 5.04 -2.64 0.24
C ARG A 86 4.25 -1.34 0.31
N GLN A 87 3.32 -1.24 1.29
CA GLN A 87 2.51 -0.04 1.56
C GLN A 87 1.63 0.42 0.39
N CYS A 88 1.25 -0.48 -0.50
CA CYS A 88 0.34 -0.16 -1.60
C CYS A 88 -1.00 0.36 -1.09
N VAL A 89 -1.51 -0.22 0.02
CA VAL A 89 -2.78 0.16 0.66
C VAL A 89 -2.74 1.54 1.34
N ALA A 90 -1.57 2.15 1.47
CA ALA A 90 -1.45 3.54 1.93
C ALA A 90 -2.05 4.53 0.93
N CYS A 91 -2.07 4.18 -0.36
CA CYS A 91 -2.58 5.02 -1.43
C CYS A 91 -3.79 4.41 -2.14
N HIS A 92 -3.90 3.07 -2.19
CA HIS A 92 -4.96 2.35 -2.88
C HIS A 92 -5.94 1.73 -1.89
N THR A 93 -7.23 1.95 -2.09
CA THR A 93 -8.27 1.31 -1.30
C THR A 93 -8.71 -0.02 -1.93
N LEU A 94 -9.30 -0.89 -1.12
CA LEU A 94 -9.85 -2.19 -1.57
C LEU A 94 -11.38 -2.20 -1.59
N ASP A 95 -12.01 -1.12 -1.13
CA ASP A 95 -13.44 -1.01 -0.87
C ASP A 95 -14.20 -0.10 -1.85
N GLY A 96 -13.50 0.47 -2.83
CA GLY A 96 -14.08 1.37 -3.83
C GLY A 96 -14.05 2.86 -3.45
N GLN A 97 -13.57 3.21 -2.27
CA GLN A 97 -13.43 4.61 -1.87
C GLN A 97 -12.31 5.29 -2.67
N LYS A 98 -12.50 6.57 -2.98
CA LYS A 98 -11.47 7.38 -3.63
C LYS A 98 -10.39 7.75 -2.63
N HIS A 99 -9.12 7.58 -3.03
CA HIS A 99 -7.97 7.95 -2.20
C HIS A 99 -6.87 8.57 -3.07
N ILE A 100 -5.63 8.59 -2.61
CA ILE A 100 -4.46 9.14 -3.32
C ILE A 100 -4.30 8.45 -4.68
N GLY A 101 -4.38 7.13 -4.70
CA GLY A 101 -4.40 6.31 -5.91
C GLY A 101 -5.79 5.75 -6.22
N PRO A 102 -5.99 5.17 -7.42
CA PRO A 102 -7.22 4.48 -7.77
C PRO A 102 -7.51 3.31 -6.84
N THR A 103 -8.79 3.11 -6.50
CA THR A 103 -9.20 1.92 -5.76
C THR A 103 -8.94 0.64 -6.57
N TRP A 104 -8.61 -0.46 -5.90
CA TRP A 104 -8.47 -1.78 -6.54
C TRP A 104 -9.80 -2.52 -6.67
N ALA A 105 -10.83 -2.10 -5.91
CA ALA A 105 -12.17 -2.67 -6.07
C ALA A 105 -12.67 -2.44 -7.50
N ARG A 106 -13.08 -3.52 -8.17
CA ARG A 106 -13.59 -3.54 -9.55
C ARG A 106 -12.63 -2.97 -10.60
N LEU A 107 -11.33 -2.94 -10.28
CA LEU A 107 -10.31 -2.42 -11.19
C LEU A 107 -10.04 -3.41 -12.33
N TYR A 108 -9.79 -4.69 -12.00
CA TYR A 108 -9.42 -5.69 -13.01
C TYR A 108 -10.49 -5.84 -14.09
N GLY A 109 -10.09 -5.72 -15.35
CA GLY A 109 -10.96 -5.79 -16.52
C GLY A 109 -11.79 -4.53 -16.79
N SER A 110 -11.67 -3.47 -15.97
CA SER A 110 -12.36 -2.19 -16.23
C SER A 110 -11.61 -1.35 -17.25
N GLU A 111 -12.35 -0.51 -17.97
CA GLU A 111 -11.75 0.52 -18.83
C GLU A 111 -11.21 1.68 -17.98
N ARG A 112 -10.00 2.13 -18.27
CA ARG A 112 -9.36 3.28 -17.64
C ARG A 112 -9.11 4.36 -18.67
N VAL A 113 -9.48 5.60 -18.34
CA VAL A 113 -9.13 6.78 -19.12
C VAL A 113 -7.85 7.36 -18.51
N LEU A 114 -6.82 7.51 -19.33
CA LEU A 114 -5.54 8.08 -18.91
C LEU A 114 -5.53 9.60 -19.04
N ALA A 115 -4.57 10.23 -18.36
CA ALA A 115 -4.43 11.70 -18.37
C ALA A 115 -4.17 12.27 -19.78
N ASP A 116 -3.58 11.49 -20.68
CA ASP A 116 -3.36 11.82 -22.09
C ASP A 116 -4.55 11.52 -23.00
N GLY A 117 -5.68 11.06 -22.43
CA GLY A 117 -6.92 10.74 -23.15
C GLY A 117 -6.98 9.32 -23.72
N ARG A 118 -5.91 8.53 -23.66
CA ARG A 118 -5.96 7.11 -24.07
C ARG A 118 -6.91 6.33 -23.19
N ARG A 119 -7.51 5.28 -23.76
CA ARG A 119 -8.33 4.33 -23.05
C ARG A 119 -7.63 2.98 -23.06
N VAL A 120 -7.53 2.36 -21.92
CA VAL A 120 -6.88 1.07 -21.73
C VAL A 120 -7.73 0.16 -20.84
N ILE A 121 -7.61 -1.13 -21.03
CA ILE A 121 -8.24 -2.09 -20.12
C ILE A 121 -7.25 -2.41 -19.00
N ALA A 122 -7.73 -2.41 -17.75
CA ALA A 122 -6.93 -2.76 -16.60
C ALA A 122 -6.74 -4.27 -16.51
N ASP A 123 -5.98 -4.81 -17.45
CA ASP A 123 -5.54 -6.20 -17.49
C ASP A 123 -4.25 -6.43 -16.70
N GLU A 124 -3.73 -7.64 -16.72
CA GLU A 124 -2.49 -8.01 -16.06
C GLU A 124 -1.28 -7.21 -16.57
N GLY A 125 -1.23 -6.95 -17.89
CA GLY A 125 -0.17 -6.15 -18.52
C GLY A 125 -0.20 -4.70 -18.03
N TYR A 126 -1.37 -4.09 -18.00
CA TYR A 126 -1.58 -2.75 -17.44
C TYR A 126 -1.18 -2.68 -15.97
N LEU A 127 -1.64 -3.62 -15.14
CA LEU A 127 -1.32 -3.64 -13.71
C LEU A 127 0.18 -3.78 -13.48
N THR A 128 0.83 -4.70 -14.19
CA THR A 128 2.29 -4.90 -14.11
C THR A 128 3.03 -3.63 -14.53
N ARG A 129 2.64 -3.01 -15.66
CA ARG A 129 3.28 -1.78 -16.13
C ARG A 129 3.06 -0.64 -15.15
N SER A 130 1.88 -0.49 -14.57
CA SER A 130 1.59 0.55 -13.56
C SER A 130 2.47 0.42 -12.33
N MET A 131 2.83 -0.79 -11.91
CA MET A 131 3.76 -1.01 -10.80
C MET A 131 5.21 -0.72 -11.20
N MET A 132 5.63 -1.06 -12.41
CA MET A 132 7.03 -0.94 -12.85
C MET A 132 7.35 0.44 -13.44
N GLU A 133 6.40 1.05 -14.13
CA GLU A 133 6.51 2.33 -14.85
C GLU A 133 5.27 3.19 -14.59
N PRO A 134 5.05 3.65 -13.35
CA PRO A 134 3.80 4.30 -12.95
C PRO A 134 3.49 5.61 -13.68
N THR A 135 4.50 6.25 -14.25
CA THR A 135 4.34 7.47 -15.05
C THR A 135 3.90 7.21 -16.49
N ALA A 136 3.96 5.94 -16.96
CA ALA A 136 3.60 5.60 -18.35
C ALA A 136 2.08 5.65 -18.60
N ASP A 137 1.27 5.32 -17.60
CA ASP A 137 -0.18 5.19 -17.70
C ASP A 137 -0.89 5.87 -16.51
N VAL A 138 -0.75 7.19 -16.40
CA VAL A 138 -1.40 7.97 -15.34
C VAL A 138 -2.89 8.06 -15.58
N VAL A 139 -3.69 7.63 -14.61
CA VAL A 139 -5.17 7.67 -14.73
C VAL A 139 -5.67 9.11 -14.60
N ALA A 140 -6.61 9.49 -15.45
CA ALA A 140 -7.23 10.82 -15.42
C ALA A 140 -7.80 11.14 -14.03
N GLY A 141 -7.49 12.34 -13.52
CA GLY A 141 -7.92 12.81 -12.21
C GLY A 141 -7.08 12.30 -11.03
N TYR A 142 -5.96 11.64 -11.28
CA TYR A 142 -4.96 11.28 -10.31
C TYR A 142 -3.61 11.94 -10.59
N ARG A 143 -2.79 12.11 -9.55
CA ARG A 143 -1.46 12.71 -9.64
C ARG A 143 -0.39 11.63 -9.84
N GLU A 144 0.72 12.01 -10.46
CA GLU A 144 1.92 11.17 -10.62
C GLU A 144 2.70 11.07 -9.30
N VAL A 145 2.19 10.32 -8.34
CA VAL A 145 2.81 10.16 -7.01
C VAL A 145 3.11 8.71 -6.66
N MET A 146 2.74 7.77 -7.53
CA MET A 146 3.05 6.36 -7.33
C MET A 146 4.54 6.10 -7.56
N PRO A 147 5.26 5.49 -6.61
CA PRO A 147 6.66 5.14 -6.81
C PRO A 147 6.81 3.98 -7.80
N SER A 148 7.94 3.91 -8.50
CA SER A 148 8.29 2.74 -9.30
C SER A 148 8.76 1.60 -8.41
N TYR A 149 8.24 0.42 -8.64
CA TYR A 149 8.65 -0.81 -7.95
C TYR A 149 9.59 -1.68 -8.81
N ARG A 150 10.11 -1.15 -9.91
CA ARG A 150 11.09 -1.83 -10.75
C ARG A 150 12.32 -2.21 -9.93
N GLY A 151 12.66 -3.49 -9.92
CA GLY A 151 13.79 -4.04 -9.16
C GLY A 151 13.55 -4.21 -7.66
N THR A 152 12.37 -3.82 -7.14
CA THR A 152 12.01 -4.00 -5.73
C THR A 152 10.92 -5.05 -5.51
N LEU A 153 10.01 -5.24 -6.47
CA LEU A 153 9.07 -6.35 -6.48
C LEU A 153 9.66 -7.53 -7.25
N THR A 154 9.55 -8.71 -6.68
CA THR A 154 9.84 -9.96 -7.37
C THR A 154 8.69 -10.33 -8.31
N ALA A 155 8.95 -11.24 -9.28
CA ALA A 155 7.90 -11.74 -10.16
C ALA A 155 6.74 -12.39 -9.38
N GLY A 156 7.06 -13.16 -8.32
CA GLY A 156 6.05 -13.78 -7.45
C GLY A 156 5.19 -12.76 -6.70
N GLU A 157 5.81 -11.71 -6.14
CA GLU A 157 5.07 -10.61 -5.50
C GLU A 157 4.17 -9.88 -6.48
N THR A 158 4.65 -9.62 -7.70
CA THR A 158 3.85 -9.00 -8.76
C THR A 158 2.64 -9.85 -9.12
N SER A 159 2.84 -11.16 -9.34
CA SER A 159 1.73 -12.09 -9.63
C SER A 159 0.73 -12.16 -8.48
N ALA A 160 1.19 -12.18 -7.24
CA ALA A 160 0.32 -12.20 -6.07
C ALA A 160 -0.52 -10.91 -5.95
N LEU A 161 0.05 -9.75 -6.23
CA LEU A 161 -0.68 -8.47 -6.27
C LEU A 161 -1.73 -8.46 -7.39
N VAL A 162 -1.40 -8.97 -8.57
CA VAL A 162 -2.35 -9.09 -9.69
C VAL A 162 -3.52 -10.00 -9.31
N GLU A 163 -3.26 -11.13 -8.67
CA GLU A 163 -4.33 -12.04 -8.20
C GLU A 163 -5.19 -11.41 -7.10
N LEU A 164 -4.60 -10.66 -6.18
CA LEU A 164 -5.37 -9.88 -5.22
C LEU A 164 -6.31 -8.92 -5.93
N ILE A 165 -5.81 -8.11 -6.87
CA ILE A 165 -6.62 -7.12 -7.60
C ILE A 165 -7.69 -7.81 -8.44
N ARG A 166 -7.37 -8.97 -9.04
CA ARG A 166 -8.31 -9.80 -9.80
C ARG A 166 -9.45 -10.31 -8.91
N SER A 167 -9.14 -10.74 -7.69
CA SER A 167 -10.14 -11.22 -6.73
C SER A 167 -11.14 -10.14 -6.29
N LEU A 168 -10.75 -8.85 -6.41
CA LEU A 168 -11.61 -7.71 -6.10
C LEU A 168 -12.47 -7.23 -7.28
N ARG A 169 -12.48 -7.98 -8.40
CA ARG A 169 -13.25 -7.61 -9.61
C ARG A 169 -14.72 -7.39 -9.32
N ASP A 170 -15.33 -8.30 -8.55
CA ASP A 170 -16.74 -8.29 -8.23
C ASP A 170 -17.03 -7.71 -6.83
N ALA A 171 -16.09 -6.94 -6.28
CA ALA A 171 -16.26 -6.29 -5.00
C ALA A 171 -17.54 -5.41 -4.99
N PRO A 172 -18.31 -5.41 -3.88
CA PRO A 172 -19.51 -4.59 -3.79
C PRO A 172 -19.18 -3.11 -4.01
N ALA A 173 -20.14 -2.38 -4.57
CA ALA A 173 -20.01 -0.92 -4.66
C ALA A 173 -19.88 -0.35 -3.25
N PRO A 174 -19.07 0.73 -3.07
CA PRO A 174 -18.97 1.38 -1.78
C PRO A 174 -20.38 1.79 -1.34
N SER A 175 -20.78 1.35 -0.16
CA SER A 175 -22.04 1.79 0.44
C SER A 175 -21.93 3.29 0.64
N GLY A 176 -22.74 4.06 -0.08
CA GLY A 176 -22.77 5.51 0.08
C GLY A 176 -23.00 5.84 1.55
N ILE A 177 -22.08 6.51 2.18
CA ILE A 177 -22.33 7.13 3.47
C ILE A 177 -23.33 8.26 3.18
N THR A 178 -24.60 7.99 3.40
CA THR A 178 -25.61 9.05 3.43
C THR A 178 -25.29 9.86 4.68
N LEU A 179 -24.56 10.95 4.53
CA LEU A 179 -24.41 11.91 5.62
C LEU A 179 -25.81 12.38 6.00
N PRO A 180 -26.18 12.34 7.28
CA PRO A 180 -27.47 12.90 7.70
C PRO A 180 -27.50 14.36 7.26
N ARG A 181 -28.57 14.73 6.55
CA ARG A 181 -28.80 16.12 6.15
C ARG A 181 -28.88 16.94 7.44
N LEU A 182 -27.89 17.80 7.66
CA LEU A 182 -27.97 18.80 8.70
C LEU A 182 -29.14 19.72 8.34
N GLU A 183 -30.28 19.51 8.96
CA GLU A 183 -31.38 20.48 8.93
C GLU A 183 -30.90 21.71 9.73
N VAL A 184 -30.47 22.72 8.99
CA VAL A 184 -30.25 24.04 9.55
C VAL A 184 -31.65 24.60 9.84
N THR A 185 -32.12 24.47 11.06
CA THR A 185 -33.29 25.21 11.52
C THR A 185 -32.91 26.68 11.54
N ALA A 186 -33.43 27.43 10.55
CA ALA A 186 -33.36 28.89 10.59
C ALA A 186 -34.01 29.38 11.87
N ALA A 187 -33.22 29.98 12.75
CA ALA A 187 -33.76 30.68 13.91
C ALA A 187 -34.61 31.85 13.36
N SER A 188 -35.90 31.80 13.63
CA SER A 188 -36.80 32.89 13.36
C SER A 188 -36.48 34.04 14.34
N ASP A 189 -35.86 35.08 13.82
CA ASP A 189 -35.70 36.34 14.52
C ASP A 189 -37.08 36.96 14.79
N GLY A 190 -37.54 36.73 15.97
CA GLY A 190 -38.70 37.44 16.54
C GLY A 190 -38.27 38.84 16.97
N GLY A 191 -38.19 39.76 16.01
CA GLY A 191 -38.05 41.18 16.30
C GLY A 191 -39.38 41.80 16.68
N THR A 192 -39.63 41.97 17.98
CA THR A 192 -40.60 42.94 18.46
C THR A 192 -39.85 44.17 18.92
N SER A 193 -40.05 45.27 18.19
CA SER A 193 -39.75 46.61 18.68
C SER A 193 -40.98 47.22 19.35
N PRO A 194 -40.82 48.03 20.39
CA PRO A 194 -41.71 49.12 20.67
C PRO A 194 -41.25 50.45 20.06
#